data_3ed0d5e3f56efe1338900efff63ed256
#
_entry.id   3ed0d5e3f56efe1338900efff63ed256
#
_cell.length_a   1.000
_cell.length_b   1.000
_cell.length_c   1.000
_cell.angle_alpha   90.00
_cell.angle_beta   90.00
_cell.angle_gamma   90.00
#
_symmetry.space_group_name_H-M   'P 1'
#
loop_
_entity.id
_entity.type
_entity.pdbx_description
1 polymer ?
#
loop_
_entity_poly.entity_id
_entity_poly.type
_entity_poly.pdbx_seq_one_letter_code
_entity_poly.pdbx_strand_id
1 'polypeptide(L)'
;MTDMEKKVMVRLCAKILSETDLYDTDTEVRNLIDWICVSEQIKSNNNEIRSVTGEYKRIELDCREGVRAQLERMKKLCKERDSLYEKQNELRAKKWEIESALE
;
A
#
# COMPACT_ATOMS: atom_id res chain seq x y z
N MET A 1 -8.66 13.53 1.23
CA MET A 1 -7.31 13.66 1.80
C MET A 1 -7.37 13.55 3.32
N THR A 2 -6.57 12.69 3.92
CA THR A 2 -6.51 12.55 5.37
C THR A 2 -5.76 13.72 6.01
N ASP A 3 -5.94 13.93 7.33
CA ASP A 3 -5.22 15.00 8.03
C ASP A 3 -3.70 14.81 7.97
N MET A 4 -3.23 13.58 8.02
CA MET A 4 -1.81 13.27 7.89
C MET A 4 -1.27 13.58 6.49
N GLU A 5 -2.02 13.28 5.44
CA GLU A 5 -1.66 13.63 4.07
C GLU A 5 -1.53 15.14 3.89
N LYS A 6 -2.50 15.90 4.41
CA LYS A 6 -2.46 17.38 4.37
C LYS A 6 -1.23 17.91 5.11
N LYS A 7 -0.95 17.37 6.29
CA LYS A 7 0.21 17.77 7.11
C LYS A 7 1.52 17.51 6.38
N VAL A 8 1.67 16.33 5.76
CA VAL A 8 2.84 15.96 4.97
C VAL A 8 3.00 16.89 3.77
N MET A 9 1.93 17.15 3.03
CA MET A 9 1.96 18.02 1.86
C MET A 9 2.33 19.47 2.23
N VAL A 10 1.77 19.99 3.31
CA VAL A 10 2.08 21.35 3.80
C VAL A 10 3.55 21.46 4.20
N ARG A 11 4.07 20.48 4.93
CA ARG A 11 5.48 20.44 5.34
C ARG A 11 6.41 20.36 4.14
N LEU A 12 6.09 19.49 3.18
CA LEU A 12 6.87 19.35 1.95
C LEU A 12 6.89 20.64 1.15
N CYS A 13 5.75 21.29 0.96
CA CYS A 13 5.66 22.57 0.25
C CYS A 13 6.44 23.67 0.98
N ALA A 14 6.34 23.74 2.30
CA ALA A 14 7.06 24.71 3.09
C ALA A 14 8.58 24.55 2.93
N LYS A 15 9.07 23.32 2.93
CA LYS A 15 10.50 23.02 2.70
C LYS A 15 10.95 23.40 1.30
N ILE A 16 10.17 23.06 0.28
CA ILE A 16 10.47 23.40 -1.12
C ILE A 16 10.54 24.93 -1.32
N LEU A 17 9.66 25.66 -0.66
CA LEU A 17 9.64 27.12 -0.77
C LEU A 17 10.79 27.81 0.01
N SER A 18 11.29 27.19 1.05
CA SER A 18 12.30 27.78 1.93
C SER A 18 13.74 27.46 1.56
N GLU A 19 13.98 26.41 0.78
CA GLU A 19 15.33 25.94 0.47
C GLU A 19 15.51 25.65 -1.02
N THR A 20 16.71 25.95 -1.54
CA THR A 20 17.05 25.71 -2.95
C THR A 20 17.81 24.40 -3.18
N ASP A 21 18.43 23.82 -2.14
CA ASP A 21 19.17 22.55 -2.18
C ASP A 21 18.47 21.47 -1.36
N LEU A 22 17.40 20.89 -1.93
CA LEU A 22 16.54 20.00 -1.17
C LEU A 22 16.89 18.52 -1.24
N TYR A 23 17.67 18.12 -2.24
CA TYR A 23 17.61 16.70 -2.61
C TYR A 23 18.52 15.77 -1.82
N ASP A 24 19.66 16.22 -1.35
CA ASP A 24 20.67 15.31 -0.80
C ASP A 24 20.92 15.40 0.70
N THR A 25 20.45 16.46 1.36
CA THR A 25 20.86 16.74 2.74
C THR A 25 19.73 16.82 3.75
N ASP A 26 18.48 16.90 3.31
CA ASP A 26 17.35 17.05 4.24
C ASP A 26 16.63 15.71 4.46
N THR A 27 16.89 15.10 5.62
CA THR A 27 16.27 13.84 6.06
C THR A 27 14.75 13.96 6.17
N GLU A 28 14.24 15.13 6.57
CA GLU A 28 12.79 15.36 6.66
C GLU A 28 12.12 15.29 5.30
N VAL A 29 12.70 15.91 4.27
CA VAL A 29 12.17 15.86 2.91
C VAL A 29 12.15 14.43 2.37
N ARG A 30 13.20 13.66 2.60
CA ARG A 30 13.24 12.24 2.24
C ARG A 30 12.13 11.46 2.91
N ASN A 31 11.94 11.65 4.22
CA ASN A 31 10.89 10.98 4.97
C ASN A 31 9.50 11.36 4.46
N LEU A 32 9.28 12.61 4.11
CA LEU A 32 8.01 13.07 3.54
C LEU A 32 7.72 12.42 2.17
N ILE A 33 8.72 12.36 1.31
CA ILE A 33 8.61 11.72 -0.01
C ILE A 33 8.39 10.21 0.15
N ASP A 34 9.14 9.56 1.01
CA ASP A 34 8.99 8.12 1.29
C ASP A 34 7.60 7.80 1.84
N TRP A 35 7.07 8.65 2.71
CA TRP A 35 5.71 8.51 3.23
C TRP A 35 4.66 8.54 2.11
N ILE A 36 4.80 9.49 1.17
CA ILE A 36 3.91 9.59 -0.01
C ILE A 36 4.00 8.33 -0.86
N CYS A 37 5.21 7.89 -1.18
CA CYS A 37 5.45 6.70 -2.00
C CYS A 37 4.86 5.44 -1.35
N VAL A 38 5.11 5.23 -0.06
CA VAL A 38 4.59 4.07 0.67
C VAL A 38 3.06 4.13 0.78
N SER A 39 2.49 5.31 0.99
CA SER A 39 1.03 5.49 1.02
C SER A 39 0.38 5.10 -0.30
N GLU A 40 0.97 5.47 -1.43
CA GLU A 40 0.49 5.08 -2.76
C GLU A 40 0.62 3.57 -3.00
N GLN A 41 1.71 2.96 -2.55
CA GLN A 41 1.89 1.51 -2.61
C GLN A 41 0.84 0.77 -1.79
N ILE A 42 0.48 1.27 -0.62
CA ILE A 42 -0.58 0.70 0.21
C ILE A 42 -1.93 0.75 -0.52
N LYS A 43 -2.28 1.87 -1.14
CA LYS A 43 -3.52 2.02 -1.91
C LYS A 43 -3.58 1.03 -3.08
N SER A 44 -2.50 0.93 -3.84
CA SER A 44 -2.39 -0.01 -4.97
C SER A 44 -2.53 -1.46 -4.50
N ASN A 45 -1.84 -1.82 -3.42
CA ASN A 45 -1.88 -3.17 -2.87
C ASN A 45 -3.28 -3.52 -2.32
N ASN A 46 -3.99 -2.58 -1.70
CA ASN A 46 -5.37 -2.76 -1.27
C ASN A 46 -6.31 -3.05 -2.45
N ASN A 47 -6.11 -2.37 -3.57
CA ASN A 47 -6.90 -2.61 -4.79
C ASN A 47 -6.66 -4.02 -5.32
N GLU A 48 -5.42 -4.50 -5.32
CA GLU A 48 -5.09 -5.88 -5.72
C GLU A 48 -5.74 -6.90 -4.78
N ILE A 49 -5.72 -6.68 -3.47
CA ILE A 49 -6.37 -7.55 -2.48
C ILE A 49 -7.88 -7.64 -2.76
N ARG A 50 -8.53 -6.51 -3.03
CA ARG A 50 -9.96 -6.49 -3.37
C ARG A 50 -10.27 -7.25 -4.64
N SER A 51 -9.43 -7.10 -5.66
CA SER A 51 -9.57 -7.81 -6.93
C SER A 51 -9.47 -9.33 -6.74
N VAL A 52 -8.44 -9.80 -6.05
CA VAL A 52 -8.23 -11.23 -5.77
C VAL A 52 -9.37 -11.80 -4.92
N THR A 53 -9.81 -11.07 -3.91
CA THR A 53 -10.94 -11.49 -3.06
C THR A 53 -12.23 -11.59 -3.86
N GLY A 54 -12.47 -10.66 -4.78
CA GLY A 54 -13.63 -10.68 -5.68
C GLY A 54 -13.61 -11.88 -6.62
N GLU A 55 -12.47 -12.24 -7.19
CA GLU A 55 -12.32 -13.44 -8.02
C GLU A 55 -12.57 -14.71 -7.22
N TYR A 56 -12.03 -14.82 -6.02
CA TYR A 56 -12.26 -15.94 -5.13
C TYR A 56 -13.75 -16.17 -4.89
N LYS A 57 -14.47 -15.10 -4.56
CA LYS A 57 -15.92 -15.16 -4.33
C LYS A 57 -16.70 -15.59 -5.58
N ARG A 58 -16.30 -15.12 -6.77
CA ARG A 58 -16.93 -15.53 -8.03
C ARG A 58 -16.73 -17.01 -8.30
N ILE A 59 -15.54 -17.54 -8.06
CA ILE A 59 -15.24 -18.96 -8.24
C ILE A 59 -16.07 -19.80 -7.27
N GLU A 60 -16.18 -19.36 -6.02
CA GLU A 60 -16.98 -20.02 -4.99
C GLU A 60 -18.46 -20.12 -5.39
N LEU A 61 -19.00 -19.12 -6.08
CA LEU A 61 -20.39 -19.08 -6.54
C LEU A 61 -20.61 -19.73 -7.90
N ASP A 62 -19.56 -19.98 -8.68
CA ASP A 62 -19.65 -20.54 -10.02
C ASP A 62 -19.56 -22.08 -10.00
N CYS A 63 -20.70 -22.73 -10.17
CA CYS A 63 -20.80 -24.19 -10.18
C CYS A 63 -20.55 -24.84 -11.54
N ARG A 64 -20.09 -24.10 -12.54
CA ARG A 64 -19.87 -24.61 -13.91
C ARG A 64 -18.62 -25.47 -14.04
N GLU A 65 -17.63 -25.25 -13.19
CA GLU A 65 -16.39 -26.01 -13.21
C GLU A 65 -16.51 -27.26 -12.34
N GLY A 66 -15.73 -28.31 -12.67
CA GLY A 66 -15.60 -29.47 -11.80
C GLY A 66 -15.00 -29.05 -10.45
N VAL A 67 -15.44 -29.70 -9.38
CA VAL A 67 -15.04 -29.39 -8.01
C VAL A 67 -13.52 -29.33 -7.84
N ARG A 68 -12.79 -30.23 -8.52
CA ARG A 68 -11.33 -30.30 -8.42
C ARG A 68 -10.64 -29.07 -9.02
N ALA A 69 -11.07 -28.66 -10.22
CA ALA A 69 -10.52 -27.48 -10.88
C ALA A 69 -10.84 -26.21 -10.10
N GLN A 70 -12.05 -26.12 -9.56
CA GLN A 70 -12.50 -25.02 -8.71
C GLN A 70 -11.64 -24.92 -7.45
N LEU A 71 -11.38 -26.02 -6.78
CA LEU A 71 -10.53 -26.06 -5.58
C LEU A 71 -9.10 -25.62 -5.86
N GLU A 72 -8.52 -26.04 -6.99
CA GLU A 72 -7.17 -25.63 -7.36
C GLU A 72 -7.06 -24.12 -7.60
N ARG A 73 -8.03 -23.55 -8.30
CA ARG A 73 -8.11 -22.09 -8.53
C ARG A 73 -8.28 -21.32 -7.22
N MET A 74 -9.13 -21.82 -6.34
CA MET A 74 -9.34 -21.22 -5.01
C MET A 74 -8.07 -21.24 -4.17
N LYS A 75 -7.33 -22.34 -4.17
CA LYS A 75 -6.04 -22.45 -3.47
C LYS A 75 -5.02 -21.46 -4.00
N LYS A 76 -4.93 -21.32 -5.32
CA LYS A 76 -4.02 -20.36 -5.96
C LYS A 76 -4.35 -18.92 -5.54
N LEU A 77 -5.62 -18.56 -5.56
CA LEU A 77 -6.08 -17.23 -5.15
C LEU A 77 -5.85 -16.98 -3.66
N CYS A 78 -6.02 -17.98 -2.81
CA CYS A 78 -5.70 -17.87 -1.38
C CYS A 78 -4.22 -17.57 -1.14
N LYS A 79 -3.33 -18.26 -1.84
CA LYS A 79 -1.88 -17.99 -1.75
C LYS A 79 -1.53 -16.58 -2.21
N GLU A 80 -2.10 -16.14 -3.31
CA GLU A 80 -1.92 -14.80 -3.84
C GLU A 80 -2.42 -13.74 -2.84
N ARG A 81 -3.59 -13.96 -2.27
CA ARG A 81 -4.16 -13.09 -1.23
C ARG A 81 -3.26 -13.01 -0.01
N ASP A 82 -2.77 -14.13 0.48
CA ASP A 82 -1.91 -14.19 1.68
C ASP A 82 -0.59 -13.43 1.43
N SER A 83 0.00 -13.59 0.25
CA SER A 83 1.18 -12.84 -0.17
C SER A 83 0.92 -11.33 -0.19
N LEU A 84 -0.23 -10.91 -0.69
CA LEU A 84 -0.64 -9.50 -0.70
C LEU A 84 -0.86 -8.94 0.70
N TYR A 85 -1.41 -9.73 1.62
CA TYR A 85 -1.56 -9.33 3.02
C TYR A 85 -0.22 -9.19 3.74
N GLU A 86 0.73 -10.08 3.50
CA GLU A 86 2.10 -9.95 4.02
C GLU A 86 2.75 -8.65 3.54
N LYS A 87 2.66 -8.38 2.24
CA LYS A 87 3.15 -7.14 1.65
C LYS A 87 2.49 -5.91 2.28
N GLN A 88 1.18 -5.98 2.53
CA GLN A 88 0.44 -4.89 3.15
C GLN A 88 0.91 -4.62 4.58
N ASN A 89 1.19 -5.67 5.35
CA ASN A 89 1.70 -5.54 6.70
C ASN A 89 3.10 -4.90 6.71
N GLU A 90 3.97 -5.30 5.80
CA GLU A 90 5.30 -4.71 5.64
C GLU A 90 5.21 -3.22 5.28
N LEU A 91 4.32 -2.86 4.36
CA LEU A 91 4.12 -1.47 3.94
C LEU A 91 3.57 -0.61 5.08
N ARG A 92 2.65 -1.14 5.87
CA ARG A 92 2.09 -0.43 7.03
C ARG A 92 3.14 -0.22 8.13
N ALA A 93 3.97 -1.22 8.39
CA ALA A 93 5.07 -1.10 9.34
C ALA A 93 6.07 -0.03 8.90
N LYS A 94 6.42 -0.02 7.63
CA LYS A 94 7.30 0.98 7.03
C LYS A 94 6.70 2.39 7.11
N LYS A 95 5.42 2.53 6.82
CA LYS A 95 4.71 3.81 6.95
C LYS A 95 4.71 4.30 8.39
N TRP A 96 4.48 3.42 9.35
CA TRP A 96 4.52 3.75 10.77
C TRP A 96 5.90 4.25 11.21
N GLU A 97 6.97 3.61 10.76
CA GLU A 97 8.35 4.05 11.04
C GLU A 97 8.60 5.46 10.51
N ILE A 98 8.15 5.75 9.29
CA ILE A 98 8.30 7.07 8.68
C ILE A 98 7.49 8.12 9.46
N GLU A 99 6.26 7.81 9.82
CA GLU A 99 5.40 8.71 10.62
C GLU A 99 6.03 9.02 11.99
N SER A 100 6.62 8.02 12.63
CA SER A 100 7.33 8.19 13.90
C SER A 100 8.54 9.10 13.75
N ALA A 101 9.25 9.03 12.64
CA ALA A 101 10.39 9.89 12.36
C ALA A 101 9.99 11.34 12.05
N LEU A 102 8.75 11.56 11.57
CA LEU A 102 8.22 12.89 11.25
C LEU A 102 7.64 13.63 12.48
N GLU A 103 7.35 12.91 13.54
CA GLU A 103 6.86 13.50 14.79
C GLU A 103 8.03 14.04 15.68
#